data_2f93aaf3ab437fe93973e795aacfd6a0
#
_entry.id   2f93aaf3ab437fe93973e795aacfd6a0
#
_cell.length_a   1.000
_cell.length_b   1.000
_cell.length_c   1.000
_cell.angle_alpha   90.00
_cell.angle_beta   90.00
_cell.angle_gamma   90.00
#
_symmetry.space_group_name_H-M   'P 1'
#
loop_
_entity.id
_entity.type
_entity.pdbx_description
1 polymer ?
#
loop_
_entity_poly.entity_id
_entity_poly.type
_entity_poly.pdbx_seq_one_letter_code
_entity_poly.pdbx_strand_id
1 'polypeptide(L)'
;MPSRAYHEGLWQAVPAGLAPSDLDLRRRFLLAHVDPGMRVLDVGCGEGAFAAALARAGAQVVGIDAAEEPLRRARARHPELDLRLVDGEGEWSLPDAGFDAVWAGEVIEHVADTAAWLSEVRRVLRSGGALLLSTPAVGRLTLLRMALSRRAFEVRFDPRGEHLRHYAPGTLRGLLEDFGFHGVQVRSAGGVPGERHVLLARAVRSRF
;
A
#
# COMPACT_ATOMS: atom_id res chain seq x y z
N MET A 1 18.33 5.66 -2.13
CA MET A 1 16.93 5.74 -1.65
C MET A 1 16.24 6.84 -2.42
N PRO A 2 15.00 6.64 -2.90
CA PRO A 2 14.22 7.76 -3.36
C PRO A 2 14.09 8.73 -2.19
N SER A 3 14.66 9.92 -2.34
CA SER A 3 14.65 10.91 -1.28
C SER A 3 13.23 11.44 -1.07
N ARG A 4 12.93 11.99 0.12
CA ARG A 4 11.69 12.77 0.35
C ARG A 4 11.41 13.71 -0.82
N ALA A 5 12.45 14.38 -1.36
CA ALA A 5 12.35 15.28 -2.50
C ALA A 5 11.81 14.60 -3.76
N TYR A 6 12.11 13.32 -3.97
CA TYR A 6 11.56 12.56 -5.10
C TYR A 6 10.04 12.34 -4.94
N HIS A 7 9.58 11.84 -3.80
CA HIS A 7 8.16 11.65 -3.52
C HIS A 7 7.39 12.97 -3.55
N GLU A 8 7.98 14.03 -3.00
CA GLU A 8 7.43 15.39 -3.04
C GLU A 8 7.25 15.88 -4.48
N GLY A 9 8.27 15.69 -5.33
CA GLY A 9 8.21 16.07 -6.75
C GLY A 9 7.13 15.30 -7.54
N LEU A 10 6.96 14.01 -7.25
CA LEU A 10 5.88 13.22 -7.85
C LEU A 10 4.50 13.79 -7.50
N TRP A 11 4.25 14.05 -6.23
CA TRP A 11 2.97 14.58 -5.77
C TRP A 11 2.68 16.00 -6.27
N GLN A 12 3.70 16.83 -6.48
CA GLN A 12 3.53 18.14 -7.10
C GLN A 12 3.06 18.04 -8.57
N ALA A 13 3.45 16.97 -9.28
CA ALA A 13 3.02 16.72 -10.65
C ALA A 13 1.61 16.11 -10.75
N VAL A 14 1.12 15.48 -9.68
CA VAL A 14 -0.22 14.87 -9.65
C VAL A 14 -1.29 15.93 -9.39
N PRO A 15 -2.35 16.03 -10.24
CA PRO A 15 -3.47 16.93 -9.99
C PRO A 15 -4.13 16.65 -8.64
N ALA A 16 -4.43 17.72 -7.88
CA ALA A 16 -5.13 17.58 -6.61
C ALA A 16 -6.51 16.93 -6.80
N GLY A 17 -6.84 15.95 -5.95
CA GLY A 17 -8.12 15.25 -5.99
C GLY A 17 -8.21 14.14 -7.03
N LEU A 18 -7.11 13.78 -7.66
CA LEU A 18 -7.09 12.59 -8.50
C LEU A 18 -7.40 11.35 -7.65
N ALA A 19 -8.46 10.64 -7.99
CA ALA A 19 -8.82 9.42 -7.28
C ALA A 19 -7.74 8.34 -7.50
N PRO A 20 -7.36 7.60 -6.44
CA PRO A 20 -6.48 6.44 -6.59
C PRO A 20 -7.03 5.43 -7.60
N SER A 21 -6.14 4.73 -8.31
CA SER A 21 -6.53 3.66 -9.22
C SER A 21 -7.35 2.60 -8.49
N ASP A 22 -8.35 2.02 -9.15
CA ASP A 22 -9.20 0.97 -8.59
C ASP A 22 -9.78 1.27 -7.19
N LEU A 23 -10.01 2.56 -6.87
CA LEU A 23 -10.42 3.02 -5.54
C LEU A 23 -11.56 2.19 -4.95
N ASP A 24 -12.63 1.94 -5.69
CA ASP A 24 -13.80 1.21 -5.18
C ASP A 24 -13.51 -0.26 -4.92
N LEU A 25 -12.70 -0.90 -5.75
CA LEU A 25 -12.27 -2.28 -5.56
C LEU A 25 -11.44 -2.42 -4.28
N ARG A 26 -10.45 -1.55 -4.12
CA ARG A 26 -9.51 -1.54 -3.00
C ARG A 26 -10.23 -1.14 -1.71
N ARG A 27 -11.13 -0.16 -1.77
CA ARG A 27 -11.98 0.26 -0.63
C ARG A 27 -12.88 -0.89 -0.15
N ARG A 28 -13.57 -1.59 -1.06
CA ARG A 28 -14.37 -2.76 -0.70
C ARG A 28 -13.53 -3.85 -0.04
N PHE A 29 -12.35 -4.13 -0.57
CA PHE A 29 -11.44 -5.09 0.04
C PHE A 29 -11.02 -4.65 1.45
N LEU A 30 -10.58 -3.41 1.62
CA LEU A 30 -10.15 -2.86 2.89
C LEU A 30 -11.28 -2.93 3.94
N LEU A 31 -12.45 -2.39 3.62
CA LEU A 31 -13.59 -2.32 4.55
C LEU A 31 -14.20 -3.70 4.89
N ALA A 32 -13.97 -4.73 4.07
CA ALA A 32 -14.38 -6.09 4.41
C ALA A 32 -13.52 -6.76 5.51
N HIS A 33 -12.44 -6.11 5.94
CA HIS A 33 -11.50 -6.64 6.93
C HIS A 33 -11.26 -5.72 8.12
N VAL A 34 -12.02 -4.64 8.22
CA VAL A 34 -11.90 -3.65 9.30
C VAL A 34 -13.27 -3.46 9.95
N ASP A 35 -13.33 -3.69 11.25
CA ASP A 35 -14.51 -3.47 12.07
C ASP A 35 -14.49 -2.09 12.75
N PRO A 36 -15.66 -1.51 13.10
CA PRO A 36 -15.72 -0.29 13.88
C PRO A 36 -14.94 -0.41 15.19
N GLY A 37 -14.25 0.66 15.57
CA GLY A 37 -13.42 0.70 16.77
C GLY A 37 -11.99 0.18 16.61
N MET A 38 -11.67 -0.54 15.53
CA MET A 38 -10.30 -0.95 15.25
C MET A 38 -9.37 0.25 15.07
N ARG A 39 -8.14 0.14 15.58
CA ARG A 39 -7.05 1.08 15.30
C ARG A 39 -6.34 0.67 14.03
N VAL A 40 -6.41 1.51 13.00
CA VAL A 40 -5.88 1.22 11.67
C VAL A 40 -4.82 2.24 11.28
N LEU A 41 -3.67 1.75 10.81
CA LEU A 41 -2.63 2.57 10.19
C LEU A 41 -2.79 2.53 8.67
N ASP A 42 -2.91 3.68 8.04
CA ASP A 42 -2.90 3.85 6.57
C ASP A 42 -1.50 4.32 6.14
N VAL A 43 -0.69 3.41 5.59
CA VAL A 43 0.69 3.66 5.15
C VAL A 43 0.68 4.11 3.69
N GLY A 44 1.35 5.25 3.41
CA GLY A 44 1.27 5.89 2.10
C GLY A 44 -0.14 6.45 1.86
N CYS A 45 -0.69 7.15 2.85
CA CYS A 45 -2.09 7.58 2.85
C CYS A 45 -2.44 8.61 1.78
N GLY A 46 -1.44 9.24 1.16
CA GLY A 46 -1.61 10.24 0.12
C GLY A 46 -2.56 11.37 0.53
N GLU A 47 -3.55 11.67 -0.31
CA GLU A 47 -4.59 12.66 -0.03
C GLU A 47 -5.71 12.15 0.92
N GLY A 48 -5.51 11.02 1.61
CA GLY A 48 -6.39 10.52 2.67
C GLY A 48 -7.64 9.78 2.21
N ALA A 49 -7.72 9.33 0.96
CA ALA A 49 -8.93 8.69 0.42
C ALA A 49 -9.35 7.42 1.21
N PHE A 50 -8.39 6.58 1.57
CA PHE A 50 -8.64 5.36 2.35
C PHE A 50 -8.78 5.67 3.83
N ALA A 51 -7.94 6.55 4.40
CA ALA A 51 -8.06 7.02 5.78
C ALA A 51 -9.44 7.58 6.08
N ALA A 52 -9.98 8.44 5.21
CA ALA A 52 -11.33 8.98 5.35
C ALA A 52 -12.42 7.91 5.20
N ALA A 53 -12.23 6.91 4.35
CA ALA A 53 -13.19 5.80 4.22
C ALA A 53 -13.21 4.92 5.48
N LEU A 54 -12.05 4.64 6.08
CA LEU A 54 -11.90 3.92 7.33
C LEU A 54 -12.53 4.67 8.51
N ALA A 55 -12.25 5.98 8.63
CA ALA A 55 -12.83 6.82 9.69
C ALA A 55 -14.36 6.86 9.60
N ARG A 56 -14.93 7.00 8.39
CA ARG A 56 -16.39 6.91 8.17
C ARG A 56 -16.98 5.54 8.50
N ALA A 57 -16.19 4.47 8.40
CA ALA A 57 -16.58 3.12 8.82
C ALA A 57 -16.44 2.90 10.34
N GLY A 58 -16.03 3.93 11.11
CA GLY A 58 -15.92 3.87 12.57
C GLY A 58 -14.57 3.40 13.09
N ALA A 59 -13.55 3.27 12.25
CA ALA A 59 -12.19 2.94 12.68
C ALA A 59 -11.47 4.17 13.26
N GLN A 60 -10.52 3.95 14.18
CA GLN A 60 -9.58 4.94 14.66
C GLN A 60 -8.34 4.93 13.74
N VAL A 61 -8.20 5.96 12.94
CA VAL A 61 -7.22 5.96 11.83
C VAL A 61 -6.05 6.89 12.13
N VAL A 62 -4.85 6.41 11.88
CA VAL A 62 -3.64 7.22 11.70
C VAL A 62 -3.19 7.03 10.27
N GLY A 63 -2.99 8.11 9.51
CA GLY A 63 -2.40 8.09 8.18
C GLY A 63 -0.95 8.56 8.22
N ILE A 64 -0.06 7.86 7.51
CA ILE A 64 1.33 8.29 7.36
C ILE A 64 1.71 8.36 5.89
N ASP A 65 2.53 9.34 5.53
CA ASP A 65 3.10 9.49 4.18
C ASP A 65 4.52 10.07 4.27
N ALA A 66 5.34 9.80 3.25
CA ALA A 66 6.70 10.31 3.14
C ALA A 66 6.77 11.71 2.49
N ALA A 67 5.68 12.18 1.88
CA ALA A 67 5.58 13.47 1.22
C ALA A 67 4.64 14.42 1.98
N GLU A 68 5.02 15.69 2.08
CA GLU A 68 4.21 16.71 2.76
C GLU A 68 3.06 17.21 1.90
N GLU A 69 3.26 17.30 0.58
CA GLU A 69 2.24 17.85 -0.32
C GLU A 69 0.91 17.09 -0.28
N PRO A 70 0.88 15.73 -0.37
CA PRO A 70 -0.38 15.00 -0.26
C PRO A 70 -1.00 15.15 1.14
N LEU A 71 -0.20 15.17 2.21
CA LEU A 71 -0.71 15.38 3.56
C LEU A 71 -1.33 16.78 3.74
N ARG A 72 -0.72 17.80 3.16
CA ARG A 72 -1.28 19.16 3.16
C ARG A 72 -2.66 19.20 2.47
N ARG A 73 -2.78 18.52 1.32
CA ARG A 73 -4.06 18.40 0.61
C ARG A 73 -5.08 17.58 1.40
N ALA A 74 -4.64 16.49 2.02
CA ALA A 74 -5.47 15.64 2.86
C ALA A 74 -6.01 16.39 4.09
N ARG A 75 -5.17 17.12 4.82
CA ARG A 75 -5.56 17.93 5.99
C ARG A 75 -6.56 19.04 5.63
N ALA A 76 -6.44 19.60 4.42
CA ALA A 76 -7.39 20.61 3.94
C ALA A 76 -8.80 20.03 3.67
N ARG A 77 -8.90 18.74 3.27
CA ARG A 77 -10.18 18.06 2.99
C ARG A 77 -10.74 17.32 4.18
N HIS A 78 -9.88 16.83 5.05
CA HIS A 78 -10.17 15.93 6.15
C HIS A 78 -9.44 16.40 7.41
N PRO A 79 -9.80 17.58 7.96
CA PRO A 79 -9.11 18.17 9.12
C PRO A 79 -9.26 17.33 10.40
N GLU A 80 -10.20 16.38 10.41
CA GLU A 80 -10.44 15.46 11.50
C GLU A 80 -9.47 14.27 11.57
N LEU A 81 -8.70 14.01 10.50
CA LEU A 81 -7.80 12.87 10.43
C LEU A 81 -6.44 13.14 11.10
N ASP A 82 -5.93 12.16 11.84
CA ASP A 82 -4.54 12.16 12.33
C ASP A 82 -3.60 11.75 11.18
N LEU A 83 -2.97 12.74 10.56
CA LEU A 83 -2.10 12.56 9.40
C LEU A 83 -0.68 13.02 9.73
N ARG A 84 0.31 12.14 9.58
CA ARG A 84 1.68 12.36 10.01
C ARG A 84 2.68 12.17 8.87
N LEU A 85 3.65 13.07 8.81
CA LEU A 85 4.80 12.93 7.94
C LEU A 85 5.82 11.99 8.59
N VAL A 86 6.30 11.01 7.83
CA VAL A 86 7.31 10.06 8.30
C VAL A 86 8.47 9.97 7.31
N ASP A 87 9.58 9.37 7.73
CA ASP A 87 10.61 8.95 6.81
C ASP A 87 10.18 7.61 6.19
N GLY A 88 10.03 7.55 4.87
CA GLY A 88 9.29 6.49 4.17
C GLY A 88 9.76 5.06 4.49
N GLU A 89 11.06 4.87 4.70
CA GLU A 89 11.68 3.55 4.97
C GLU A 89 12.36 3.47 6.35
N GLY A 90 12.35 4.57 7.12
CA GLY A 90 12.92 4.62 8.45
C GLY A 90 11.99 4.10 9.54
N GLU A 91 12.45 4.17 10.77
CA GLU A 91 11.63 3.89 11.94
C GLU A 91 10.52 4.94 12.07
N TRP A 92 9.28 4.48 12.13
CA TRP A 92 8.14 5.37 12.31
C TRP A 92 7.99 5.69 13.80
N SER A 93 7.79 6.96 14.14
CA SER A 93 7.50 7.40 15.52
C SER A 93 6.09 6.97 15.95
N LEU A 94 5.83 5.67 15.91
CA LEU A 94 4.57 5.00 16.23
C LEU A 94 4.81 3.92 17.29
N PRO A 95 3.82 3.64 18.16
CA PRO A 95 3.97 2.65 19.21
C PRO A 95 4.07 1.23 18.66
N ASP A 96 4.86 0.39 19.34
CA ASP A 96 4.87 -1.06 19.12
C ASP A 96 3.49 -1.66 19.40
N ALA A 97 3.08 -2.60 18.56
CA ALA A 97 1.80 -3.30 18.71
C ALA A 97 0.58 -2.37 18.87
N GLY A 98 0.67 -1.17 18.29
CA GLY A 98 -0.31 -0.11 18.46
C GLY A 98 -1.54 -0.22 17.55
N PHE A 99 -1.55 -1.12 16.56
CA PHE A 99 -2.58 -1.18 15.53
C PHE A 99 -3.16 -2.59 15.37
N ASP A 100 -4.48 -2.67 15.17
CA ASP A 100 -5.22 -3.88 14.84
C ASP A 100 -5.01 -4.29 13.39
N ALA A 101 -4.91 -3.29 12.50
CA ALA A 101 -4.64 -3.50 11.10
C ALA A 101 -3.71 -2.41 10.53
N VAL A 102 -2.94 -2.78 9.52
CA VAL A 102 -2.19 -1.87 8.63
C VAL A 102 -2.75 -2.02 7.23
N TRP A 103 -3.09 -0.91 6.60
CA TRP A 103 -3.37 -0.81 5.18
C TRP A 103 -2.17 -0.19 4.46
N ALA A 104 -1.75 -0.78 3.34
CA ALA A 104 -0.72 -0.24 2.45
C ALA A 104 -1.17 -0.40 1.00
N GLY A 105 -1.71 0.66 0.43
CA GLY A 105 -2.31 0.61 -0.89
C GLY A 105 -1.41 1.19 -1.97
N GLU A 106 -0.79 0.36 -2.83
CA GLU A 106 0.19 0.77 -3.84
C GLU A 106 1.42 1.44 -3.18
N VAL A 107 2.04 0.75 -2.23
CA VAL A 107 3.20 1.25 -1.49
C VAL A 107 4.40 0.32 -1.65
N ILE A 108 4.22 -0.99 -1.46
CA ILE A 108 5.33 -1.95 -1.36
C ILE A 108 6.20 -2.01 -2.63
N GLU A 109 5.64 -1.69 -3.79
CA GLU A 109 6.37 -1.61 -5.06
C GLU A 109 7.34 -0.43 -5.14
N HIS A 110 7.13 0.62 -4.35
CA HIS A 110 7.96 1.82 -4.29
C HIS A 110 9.05 1.75 -3.21
N VAL A 111 8.96 0.77 -2.31
CA VAL A 111 9.86 0.62 -1.16
C VAL A 111 11.22 0.07 -1.61
N ALA A 112 12.33 0.74 -1.33
CA ALA A 112 13.67 0.28 -1.69
C ALA A 112 14.17 -0.80 -0.72
N ASP A 113 14.01 -0.63 0.58
CA ASP A 113 14.31 -1.65 1.60
C ASP A 113 13.01 -2.31 2.10
N THR A 114 12.56 -3.31 1.36
CA THR A 114 11.34 -4.07 1.70
C THR A 114 11.48 -4.80 3.03
N ALA A 115 12.70 -5.20 3.42
CA ALA A 115 12.95 -5.91 4.67
C ALA A 115 12.77 -4.99 5.89
N ALA A 116 13.38 -3.80 5.86
CA ALA A 116 13.19 -2.79 6.89
C ALA A 116 11.73 -2.38 7.00
N TRP A 117 11.07 -2.13 5.85
CA TRP A 117 9.66 -1.72 5.81
C TRP A 117 8.72 -2.79 6.39
N LEU A 118 8.86 -4.06 6.00
CA LEU A 118 8.04 -5.16 6.55
C LEU A 118 8.30 -5.39 8.04
N SER A 119 9.54 -5.20 8.49
CA SER A 119 9.89 -5.26 9.91
C SER A 119 9.17 -4.17 10.70
N GLU A 120 9.09 -2.96 10.15
CA GLU A 120 8.41 -1.83 10.75
C GLU A 120 6.88 -2.01 10.75
N VAL A 121 6.30 -2.48 9.65
CA VAL A 121 4.88 -2.89 9.59
C VAL A 121 4.58 -3.92 10.67
N ARG A 122 5.46 -4.93 10.82
CA ARG A 122 5.29 -5.96 11.84
C ARG A 122 5.44 -5.39 13.25
N ARG A 123 6.35 -4.46 13.49
CA ARG A 123 6.54 -3.82 14.81
C ARG A 123 5.28 -3.11 15.28
N VAL A 124 4.67 -2.30 14.41
CA VAL A 124 3.50 -1.49 14.77
C VAL A 124 2.19 -2.29 14.85
N LEU A 125 2.06 -3.41 14.14
CA LEU A 125 0.92 -4.31 14.27
C LEU A 125 0.95 -5.03 15.62
N ARG A 126 -0.20 -5.18 16.29
CA ARG A 126 -0.30 -6.09 17.43
C ARG A 126 -0.18 -7.55 17.00
N SER A 127 0.15 -8.43 17.92
CA SER A 127 0.09 -9.89 17.69
C SER A 127 -1.31 -10.30 17.23
N GLY A 128 -1.40 -11.02 16.13
CA GLY A 128 -2.66 -11.36 15.48
C GLY A 128 -3.31 -10.23 14.69
N GLY A 129 -2.66 -9.05 14.60
CA GLY A 129 -3.10 -7.94 13.76
C GLY A 129 -2.93 -8.24 12.27
N ALA A 130 -3.69 -7.58 11.41
CA ALA A 130 -3.75 -7.84 9.98
C ALA A 130 -2.96 -6.82 9.16
N LEU A 131 -2.10 -7.29 8.26
CA LEU A 131 -1.61 -6.51 7.14
C LEU A 131 -2.55 -6.71 5.95
N LEU A 132 -3.05 -5.62 5.42
CA LEU A 132 -3.84 -5.52 4.21
C LEU A 132 -3.05 -4.69 3.21
N LEU A 133 -2.86 -5.16 1.99
CA LEU A 133 -2.15 -4.39 0.97
C LEU A 133 -2.70 -4.59 -0.43
N SER A 134 -2.47 -3.61 -1.28
CA SER A 134 -2.58 -3.76 -2.72
C SER A 134 -1.27 -3.39 -3.40
N THR A 135 -1.02 -3.99 -4.57
CA THR A 135 0.13 -3.66 -5.43
C THR A 135 -0.21 -4.03 -6.88
N PRO A 136 0.41 -3.40 -7.88
CA PRO A 136 0.14 -3.74 -9.27
C PRO A 136 0.45 -5.21 -9.59
N ALA A 137 -0.42 -5.82 -10.38
CA ALA A 137 -0.25 -7.15 -10.93
C ALA A 137 0.02 -7.12 -12.42
N VAL A 138 0.66 -8.17 -12.94
CA VAL A 138 0.82 -8.37 -14.37
C VAL A 138 -0.02 -9.57 -14.80
N GLY A 139 -1.10 -9.31 -15.53
CA GLY A 139 -1.99 -10.34 -16.06
C GLY A 139 -1.32 -11.16 -17.17
N ARG A 140 -1.82 -12.38 -17.42
CA ARG A 140 -1.26 -13.29 -18.44
C ARG A 140 -1.24 -12.70 -19.85
N LEU A 141 -2.28 -11.96 -20.24
CA LEU A 141 -2.33 -11.29 -21.55
C LEU A 141 -1.30 -10.16 -21.63
N THR A 142 -1.08 -9.43 -20.55
CA THR A 142 -0.02 -8.41 -20.48
C THR A 142 1.35 -9.05 -20.62
N LEU A 143 1.63 -10.18 -19.95
CA LEU A 143 2.87 -10.95 -20.12
C LEU A 143 3.07 -11.40 -21.56
N LEU A 144 2.00 -11.92 -22.21
CA LEU A 144 2.07 -12.31 -23.60
C LEU A 144 2.37 -11.13 -24.53
N ARG A 145 1.72 -9.99 -24.34
CA ARG A 145 2.02 -8.76 -25.09
C ARG A 145 3.47 -8.32 -24.91
N MET A 146 3.99 -8.38 -23.70
CA MET A 146 5.40 -8.05 -23.43
C MET A 146 6.37 -9.04 -24.11
N ALA A 147 6.03 -10.33 -24.10
CA ALA A 147 6.84 -11.34 -24.80
C ALA A 147 6.86 -11.15 -26.32
N LEU A 148 5.77 -10.62 -26.90
CA LEU A 148 5.64 -10.38 -28.36
C LEU A 148 6.04 -8.97 -28.79
N SER A 149 6.24 -8.03 -27.87
CA SER A 149 6.56 -6.64 -28.18
C SER A 149 7.68 -6.10 -27.31
N ARG A 150 8.85 -5.90 -27.91
CA ARG A 150 10.00 -5.28 -27.25
C ARG A 150 9.65 -3.93 -26.62
N ARG A 151 8.86 -3.10 -27.31
CA ARG A 151 8.42 -1.80 -26.79
C ARG A 151 7.55 -1.95 -25.53
N ALA A 152 6.64 -2.92 -25.49
CA ALA A 152 5.81 -3.16 -24.31
C ALA A 152 6.66 -3.62 -23.12
N PHE A 153 7.70 -4.42 -23.38
CA PHE A 153 8.67 -4.82 -22.37
C PHE A 153 9.46 -3.62 -21.85
N GLU A 154 10.06 -2.82 -22.73
CA GLU A 154 10.89 -1.65 -22.40
C GLU A 154 10.10 -0.61 -21.57
N VAL A 155 8.83 -0.35 -21.93
CA VAL A 155 7.96 0.56 -21.17
C VAL A 155 7.68 0.03 -19.76
N ARG A 156 7.47 -1.29 -19.61
CA ARG A 156 7.17 -1.89 -18.31
C ARG A 156 8.37 -1.92 -17.37
N PHE A 157 9.56 -2.11 -17.90
CA PHE A 157 10.80 -2.22 -17.14
C PHE A 157 11.71 -0.99 -17.35
N ASP A 158 11.14 0.17 -17.59
CA ASP A 158 11.91 1.42 -17.63
C ASP A 158 12.48 1.70 -16.21
N PRO A 159 13.80 1.75 -16.05
CA PRO A 159 14.43 1.99 -14.75
C PRO A 159 14.16 3.39 -14.17
N ARG A 160 13.58 4.28 -14.98
CA ARG A 160 13.11 5.61 -14.53
C ARG A 160 11.69 5.57 -13.97
N GLY A 161 11.01 4.41 -14.08
CA GLY A 161 9.68 4.20 -13.53
C GLY A 161 9.68 4.19 -12.00
N GLU A 162 8.54 4.52 -11.43
CA GLU A 162 8.35 4.62 -9.98
C GLU A 162 8.33 3.26 -9.27
N HIS A 163 8.00 2.18 -9.99
CA HIS A 163 7.91 0.84 -9.44
C HIS A 163 9.27 0.16 -9.42
N LEU A 164 9.85 0.06 -8.23
CA LEU A 164 11.13 -0.61 -8.03
C LEU A 164 10.99 -2.14 -8.09
N ARG A 165 9.80 -2.67 -7.83
CA ARG A 165 9.51 -4.10 -7.78
C ARG A 165 8.17 -4.45 -8.43
N HIS A 166 8.11 -5.68 -8.93
CA HIS A 166 6.89 -6.27 -9.46
C HIS A 166 6.63 -7.60 -8.75
N TYR A 167 5.42 -7.78 -8.28
CA TYR A 167 5.01 -8.94 -7.52
C TYR A 167 4.12 -9.89 -8.32
N ALA A 168 4.35 -11.19 -8.18
CA ALA A 168 3.40 -12.23 -8.55
C ALA A 168 2.71 -12.76 -7.28
N PRO A 169 1.53 -13.38 -7.37
CA PRO A 169 0.82 -13.86 -6.19
C PRO A 169 1.65 -14.79 -5.29
N GLY A 170 2.42 -15.71 -5.89
CA GLY A 170 3.28 -16.65 -5.15
C GLY A 170 4.47 -15.97 -4.49
N THR A 171 5.14 -15.04 -5.20
CA THR A 171 6.30 -14.33 -4.65
C THR A 171 5.92 -13.36 -3.55
N LEU A 172 4.78 -12.69 -3.67
CA LEU A 172 4.26 -11.84 -2.59
C LEU A 172 3.87 -12.66 -1.36
N ARG A 173 3.24 -13.84 -1.55
CA ARG A 173 2.92 -14.74 -0.45
C ARG A 173 4.19 -15.18 0.28
N GLY A 174 5.18 -15.73 -0.43
CA GLY A 174 6.43 -16.20 0.17
C GLY A 174 7.15 -15.08 0.93
N LEU A 175 7.24 -13.88 0.34
CA LEU A 175 7.82 -12.72 1.01
C LEU A 175 7.15 -12.43 2.37
N LEU A 176 5.81 -12.40 2.41
CA LEU A 176 5.10 -12.12 3.65
C LEU A 176 5.28 -13.24 4.69
N GLU A 177 5.31 -14.51 4.25
CA GLU A 177 5.57 -15.67 5.12
C GLU A 177 6.99 -15.62 5.72
N ASP A 178 8.01 -15.27 4.91
CA ASP A 178 9.41 -15.12 5.34
C ASP A 178 9.56 -14.02 6.41
N PHE A 179 8.71 -12.98 6.36
CA PHE A 179 8.68 -11.89 7.36
C PHE A 179 7.74 -12.16 8.55
N GLY A 180 7.37 -13.44 8.80
CA GLY A 180 6.63 -13.84 10.00
C GLY A 180 5.16 -13.46 9.97
N PHE A 181 4.56 -13.38 8.79
CA PHE A 181 3.12 -13.33 8.63
C PHE A 181 2.59 -14.74 8.30
N HIS A 182 1.39 -15.04 8.75
CA HIS A 182 0.70 -16.30 8.45
C HIS A 182 -0.71 -16.07 7.92
N GLY A 183 -1.38 -17.14 7.47
CA GLY A 183 -2.71 -17.04 6.88
C GLY A 183 -2.74 -16.15 5.65
N VAL A 184 -1.63 -16.11 4.90
CA VAL A 184 -1.45 -15.20 3.77
C VAL A 184 -2.38 -15.57 2.62
N GLN A 185 -3.25 -14.66 2.26
CA GLN A 185 -4.17 -14.76 1.14
C GLN A 185 -3.79 -13.68 0.11
N VAL A 186 -3.47 -14.10 -1.11
CA VAL A 186 -3.18 -13.19 -2.22
C VAL A 186 -4.09 -13.52 -3.38
N ARG A 187 -4.81 -12.52 -3.89
CA ARG A 187 -5.68 -12.68 -5.05
C ARG A 187 -5.43 -11.59 -6.10
N SER A 188 -5.50 -11.96 -7.37
CA SER A 188 -5.51 -11.00 -8.47
C SER A 188 -6.92 -10.48 -8.70
N ALA A 189 -7.06 -9.17 -8.86
CA ALA A 189 -8.32 -8.47 -9.01
C ALA A 189 -8.21 -7.34 -10.06
N GLY A 190 -9.29 -6.59 -10.26
CA GLY A 190 -9.36 -5.56 -11.29
C GLY A 190 -9.39 -6.14 -12.71
N GLY A 191 -9.91 -5.40 -13.70
CA GLY A 191 -9.97 -5.82 -15.09
C GLY A 191 -10.74 -7.13 -15.34
N VAL A 192 -10.57 -7.68 -16.52
CA VAL A 192 -11.18 -8.95 -16.95
C VAL A 192 -10.25 -10.14 -16.70
N PRO A 193 -10.74 -11.38 -16.70
CA PRO A 193 -9.89 -12.57 -16.63
C PRO A 193 -8.77 -12.54 -17.66
N GLY A 194 -7.53 -12.75 -17.22
CA GLY A 194 -6.33 -12.65 -18.06
C GLY A 194 -5.65 -11.27 -18.08
N GLU A 195 -6.37 -10.21 -17.73
CA GLU A 195 -5.85 -8.83 -17.61
C GLU A 195 -5.97 -8.27 -16.19
N ARG A 196 -5.98 -9.15 -15.18
CA ARG A 196 -5.96 -8.73 -13.77
C ARG A 196 -4.71 -7.88 -13.51
N HIS A 197 -4.90 -6.69 -12.94
CA HIS A 197 -3.84 -5.69 -12.83
C HIS A 197 -3.56 -5.25 -11.39
N VAL A 198 -4.30 -5.77 -10.40
CA VAL A 198 -4.09 -5.51 -8.97
C VAL A 198 -3.96 -6.82 -8.21
N LEU A 199 -2.97 -6.93 -7.34
CA LEU A 199 -2.94 -7.92 -6.26
C LEU A 199 -3.56 -7.30 -5.01
N LEU A 200 -4.43 -8.06 -4.35
CA LEU A 200 -4.93 -7.76 -3.02
C LEU A 200 -4.44 -8.85 -2.08
N ALA A 201 -3.78 -8.47 -1.00
CA ALA A 201 -3.24 -9.40 -0.03
C ALA A 201 -3.71 -9.09 1.39
N ARG A 202 -4.01 -10.16 2.14
CA ARG A 202 -4.23 -10.15 3.57
C ARG A 202 -3.29 -11.13 4.23
N ALA A 203 -2.63 -10.71 5.29
CA ALA A 203 -1.73 -11.54 6.08
C ALA A 203 -1.89 -11.18 7.57
N VAL A 204 -1.59 -12.11 8.47
CA VAL A 204 -1.74 -11.91 9.92
C VAL A 204 -0.38 -11.99 10.59
N ARG A 205 -0.04 -11.02 11.45
CA ARG A 205 1.19 -11.03 12.23
C ARG A 205 1.22 -12.26 13.16
N SER A 206 2.26 -13.08 13.06
CA SER A 206 2.48 -14.22 13.97
C SER A 206 2.64 -13.76 15.41
N ARG A 207 2.31 -14.66 16.35
CA ARG A 207 2.39 -14.38 17.79
C ARG A 207 3.83 -14.40 18.31
N PHE A 208 4.75 -14.95 17.51
CA PHE A 208 6.17 -15.13 17.83
C PHE A 208 7.04 -14.37 16.85
#